data_a7ddf879bcd41f65853da989edc3e786
#
_entry.id   a7ddf879bcd41f65853da989edc3e786
#
_cell.length_a   1.000
_cell.length_b   1.000
_cell.length_c   1.000
_cell.angle_alpha   90.00
_cell.angle_beta   90.00
_cell.angle_gamma   90.00
#
_symmetry.space_group_name_H-M   'P 1'
#
loop_
_entity.id
_entity.type
_entity.pdbx_description
1 polymer ?
#
loop_
_entity_poly.entity_id
_entity_poly.type
_entity_poly.pdbx_seq_one_letter_code
_entity_poly.pdbx_strand_id
1 'polypeptide(L)'
;MHDNKEILMQRVTRTLKERILPFEYTTLSSLEVSQWRQPLEDGVISEPVRFKEALQANFVPFELGQTWGGAWQTTWFKLHGQVPADLSLTEEQRLEVRVDLGFEEHSVGFHAEALVRDVNGKTIKALNPRSRWLPVGQTPGSAIDFVVEAAANPLILGVPPFQPTLNGDKLTASLEELYHFRQA
;
A
#
# COMPACT_ATOMS: atom_id res chain seq x y z
N MET A 1 -13.51 37.53 -24.89
CA MET A 1 -13.97 36.18 -24.46
C MET A 1 -13.28 35.92 -23.14
N HIS A 2 -14.02 35.94 -22.03
CA HIS A 2 -13.39 35.65 -20.72
C HIS A 2 -13.03 34.18 -20.65
N ASP A 3 -11.77 33.89 -20.40
CA ASP A 3 -11.31 32.54 -20.18
C ASP A 3 -11.76 32.07 -18.78
N ASN A 4 -12.85 31.33 -18.73
CA ASN A 4 -13.42 30.78 -17.49
C ASN A 4 -12.77 29.43 -17.09
N LYS A 5 -11.64 29.09 -17.66
CA LYS A 5 -10.98 27.80 -17.45
C LYS A 5 -10.76 27.49 -15.97
N GLU A 6 -10.23 28.44 -15.21
CA GLU A 6 -9.98 28.23 -13.77
C GLU A 6 -11.28 27.98 -12.99
N ILE A 7 -12.34 28.74 -13.27
CA ILE A 7 -13.64 28.54 -12.61
C ILE A 7 -14.24 27.19 -12.98
N LEU A 8 -14.12 26.77 -14.24
CA LEU A 8 -14.59 25.47 -14.68
C LEU A 8 -13.80 24.35 -14.02
N MET A 9 -12.47 24.44 -13.96
CA MET A 9 -11.63 23.45 -13.28
C MET A 9 -11.95 23.34 -11.79
N GLN A 10 -12.13 24.47 -11.10
CA GLN A 10 -12.55 24.49 -9.69
C GLN A 10 -13.90 23.80 -9.49
N ARG A 11 -14.89 24.06 -10.37
CA ARG A 11 -16.21 23.42 -10.31
C ARG A 11 -16.11 21.90 -10.53
N VAL A 12 -15.35 21.48 -11.55
CA VAL A 12 -15.14 20.06 -11.84
C VAL A 12 -14.46 19.37 -10.65
N THR A 13 -13.38 19.95 -10.13
CA THR A 13 -12.66 19.42 -8.97
C THR A 13 -13.56 19.30 -7.74
N ARG A 14 -14.36 20.34 -7.47
CA ARG A 14 -15.31 20.32 -6.36
C ARG A 14 -16.37 19.24 -6.55
N THR A 15 -16.96 19.15 -7.74
CA THR A 15 -17.98 18.13 -8.03
C THR A 15 -17.42 16.73 -7.88
N LEU A 16 -16.20 16.49 -8.38
CA LEU A 16 -15.52 15.22 -8.22
C LEU A 16 -15.32 14.88 -6.73
N LYS A 17 -14.71 15.80 -5.97
CA LYS A 17 -14.38 15.57 -4.56
C LYS A 17 -15.60 15.44 -3.63
N GLU A 18 -16.64 16.24 -3.87
CA GLU A 18 -17.79 16.32 -2.95
C GLU A 18 -18.96 15.41 -3.35
N ARG A 19 -19.07 15.05 -4.64
CA ARG A 19 -20.26 14.37 -5.16
C ARG A 19 -20.00 13.03 -5.86
N ILE A 20 -18.75 12.71 -6.19
CA ILE A 20 -18.39 11.46 -6.89
C ILE A 20 -17.52 10.58 -5.99
N LEU A 21 -16.34 11.05 -5.63
CA LEU A 21 -15.39 10.24 -4.86
C LEU A 21 -15.93 9.68 -3.54
N PRO A 22 -16.80 10.36 -2.76
CA PRO A 22 -17.36 9.80 -1.54
C PRO A 22 -18.27 8.58 -1.76
N PHE A 23 -18.76 8.39 -3.00
CA PHE A 23 -19.64 7.28 -3.37
C PHE A 23 -18.95 6.21 -4.23
N GLU A 24 -17.68 6.40 -4.54
CA GLU A 24 -16.90 5.44 -5.33
C GLU A 24 -16.68 4.14 -4.56
N TYR A 25 -16.46 4.26 -3.24
CA TYR A 25 -16.19 3.11 -2.39
C TYR A 25 -17.05 3.14 -1.12
N THR A 26 -17.46 1.94 -0.71
CA THR A 26 -18.08 1.69 0.59
C THR A 26 -17.25 0.64 1.30
N THR A 27 -16.70 0.98 2.46
CA THR A 27 -15.95 0.04 3.28
C THR A 27 -16.90 -0.96 3.93
N LEU A 28 -16.69 -2.24 3.70
CA LEU A 28 -17.50 -3.33 4.27
C LEU A 28 -16.87 -3.88 5.55
N SER A 29 -15.56 -4.10 5.54
CA SER A 29 -14.80 -4.62 6.67
C SER A 29 -13.33 -4.30 6.52
N SER A 30 -12.59 -4.44 7.61
CA SER A 30 -11.12 -4.41 7.59
C SER A 30 -10.57 -5.83 7.61
N LEU A 31 -9.40 -6.02 7.00
CA LEU A 31 -8.65 -7.26 7.10
C LEU A 31 -7.76 -7.26 8.34
N GLU A 32 -7.51 -8.44 8.88
CA GLU A 32 -6.45 -8.65 9.86
C GLU A 32 -5.10 -8.53 9.17
N VAL A 33 -4.19 -7.77 9.78
CA VAL A 33 -2.85 -7.55 9.25
C VAL A 33 -1.82 -8.05 10.24
N SER A 34 -0.84 -8.75 9.75
CA SER A 34 0.38 -9.06 10.49
C SER A 34 1.59 -8.70 9.66
N GLN A 35 2.69 -8.36 10.33
CA GLN A 35 3.93 -7.94 9.67
C GLN A 35 5.12 -8.74 10.13
N TRP A 36 6.09 -8.83 9.23
CA TRP A 36 7.46 -9.18 9.55
C TRP A 36 8.40 -8.22 8.82
N ARG A 37 9.16 -7.46 9.59
CA ARG A 37 10.18 -6.56 9.05
C ARG A 37 11.47 -7.35 8.84
N GLN A 38 11.99 -7.35 7.63
CA GLN A 38 13.26 -7.99 7.33
C GLN A 38 14.36 -7.35 8.19
N PRO A 39 15.13 -8.14 8.97
CA PRO A 39 16.16 -7.60 9.84
C PRO A 39 17.27 -6.92 9.03
N LEU A 40 17.97 -6.00 9.68
CA LEU A 40 19.21 -5.46 9.17
C LEU A 40 20.37 -6.35 9.62
N GLU A 41 21.32 -6.60 8.75
CA GLU A 41 22.58 -7.29 9.08
C GLU A 41 23.65 -6.23 9.34
N ASP A 42 24.13 -6.17 10.57
CA ASP A 42 25.09 -5.13 11.04
C ASP A 42 24.64 -3.68 10.75
N GLY A 43 23.31 -3.44 10.83
CA GLY A 43 22.73 -2.13 10.52
C GLY A 43 22.61 -1.82 9.03
N VAL A 44 22.94 -2.77 8.17
CA VAL A 44 22.83 -2.66 6.70
C VAL A 44 21.64 -3.49 6.22
N ILE A 45 21.01 -3.02 5.14
CA ILE A 45 19.91 -3.76 4.50
C ILE A 45 20.48 -5.07 3.95
N SER A 46 19.92 -6.18 4.44
CA SER A 46 20.29 -7.51 3.98
C SER A 46 19.74 -7.79 2.58
N GLU A 47 20.31 -8.80 1.91
CA GLU A 47 19.81 -9.28 0.63
C GLU A 47 18.30 -9.61 0.68
N PRO A 48 17.57 -9.46 -0.44
CA PRO A 48 16.15 -9.78 -0.48
C PRO A 48 15.86 -11.22 -0.07
N VAL A 49 14.95 -11.39 0.87
CA VAL A 49 14.53 -12.72 1.34
C VAL A 49 13.54 -13.32 0.34
N ARG A 50 13.71 -14.60 0.03
CA ARG A 50 12.80 -15.31 -0.86
C ARG A 50 11.43 -15.50 -0.22
N PHE A 51 10.38 -15.46 -1.03
CA PHE A 51 8.99 -15.61 -0.59
C PHE A 51 8.77 -16.78 0.39
N LYS A 52 9.29 -17.97 0.08
CA LYS A 52 9.14 -19.16 0.94
C LYS A 52 9.80 -19.02 2.31
N GLU A 53 10.91 -18.32 2.38
CA GLU A 53 11.64 -18.04 3.62
C GLU A 53 10.89 -16.98 4.44
N ALA A 54 10.44 -15.91 3.78
CA ALA A 54 9.62 -14.87 4.42
C ALA A 54 8.35 -15.44 5.06
N LEU A 55 7.69 -16.41 4.40
CA LEU A 55 6.48 -17.04 4.95
C LEU A 55 6.71 -17.80 6.27
N GLN A 56 7.93 -18.26 6.52
CA GLN A 56 8.31 -18.99 7.75
C GLN A 56 8.74 -18.05 8.88
N ALA A 57 8.87 -16.76 8.61
CA ALA A 57 9.25 -15.77 9.59
C ALA A 57 8.17 -15.60 10.67
N ASN A 58 8.57 -15.05 11.81
CA ASN A 58 7.65 -14.77 12.92
C ASN A 58 6.89 -13.46 12.67
N PHE A 59 5.72 -13.55 12.04
CA PHE A 59 4.83 -12.41 11.85
C PHE A 59 4.18 -12.03 13.19
N VAL A 60 4.11 -10.73 13.44
CA VAL A 60 3.43 -10.17 14.61
C VAL A 60 2.20 -9.37 14.15
N PRO A 61 1.12 -9.30 14.96
CA PRO A 61 -0.03 -8.47 14.63
C PRO A 61 0.38 -7.03 14.34
N PHE A 62 -0.29 -6.42 13.39
CA PHE A 62 -0.03 -5.04 12.98
C PHE A 62 -1.35 -4.27 12.90
N GLU A 63 -1.42 -3.13 13.57
CA GLU A 63 -2.61 -2.28 13.58
C GLU A 63 -2.56 -1.26 12.44
N LEU A 64 -3.70 -1.11 11.75
CA LEU A 64 -3.82 -0.10 10.71
C LEU A 64 -3.59 1.30 11.28
N GLY A 65 -2.82 2.10 10.57
CA GLY A 65 -2.42 3.44 11.00
C GLY A 65 -1.07 3.51 11.70
N GLN A 66 -0.50 2.38 12.08
CA GLN A 66 0.87 2.35 12.61
C GLN A 66 1.90 2.61 11.51
N THR A 67 3.06 3.08 11.91
CA THR A 67 4.23 3.24 11.04
C THR A 67 4.88 1.91 10.72
N TRP A 68 5.42 1.77 9.54
CA TRP A 68 6.09 0.58 9.09
C TRP A 68 7.33 0.91 8.25
N GLY A 69 8.25 -0.03 8.20
CA GLY A 69 9.44 0.04 7.36
C GLY A 69 10.43 1.11 7.83
N GLY A 70 11.70 0.82 7.75
CA GLY A 70 12.77 1.80 7.74
C GLY A 70 13.14 2.15 6.29
N ALA A 71 13.87 3.25 6.07
CA ALA A 71 14.31 3.65 4.73
C ALA A 71 15.02 2.50 4.00
N TRP A 72 14.56 2.18 2.80
CA TRP A 72 15.02 1.09 1.94
C TRP A 72 14.78 -0.34 2.47
N GLN A 73 14.14 -0.48 3.63
CA GLN A 73 13.89 -1.78 4.23
C GLN A 73 12.66 -2.47 3.65
N THR A 74 12.69 -3.78 3.53
CA THR A 74 11.54 -4.58 3.14
C THR A 74 10.75 -5.02 4.37
N THR A 75 9.44 -4.83 4.31
CA THR A 75 8.48 -5.37 5.28
C THR A 75 7.49 -6.27 4.57
N TRP A 76 7.28 -7.44 5.12
CA TRP A 76 6.30 -8.39 4.65
C TRP A 76 5.04 -8.27 5.49
N PHE A 77 3.88 -8.21 4.82
CA PHE A 77 2.58 -8.24 5.48
C PHE A 77 1.80 -9.48 5.03
N LYS A 78 1.05 -10.06 5.96
CA LYS A 78 -0.03 -11.00 5.66
C LYS A 78 -1.34 -10.29 5.91
N LEU A 79 -2.22 -10.34 4.91
CA LEU A 79 -3.59 -9.82 4.99
C LEU A 79 -4.51 -11.01 5.02
N HIS A 80 -5.37 -11.08 6.04
CA HIS A 80 -6.32 -12.17 6.22
C HIS A 80 -7.72 -11.63 6.50
N GLY A 81 -8.72 -12.29 5.93
CA GLY A 81 -10.11 -11.96 6.17
C GLY A 81 -11.08 -12.84 5.39
N GLN A 82 -12.32 -12.41 5.34
CA GLN A 82 -13.37 -13.11 4.61
C GLN A 82 -14.27 -12.13 3.87
N VAL A 83 -14.77 -12.57 2.73
CA VAL A 83 -15.87 -11.88 2.05
C VAL A 83 -17.10 -11.94 2.96
N PRO A 84 -17.78 -10.80 3.23
CA PRO A 84 -18.98 -10.80 4.06
C PRO A 84 -19.99 -11.85 3.61
N ALA A 85 -20.54 -12.59 4.58
CA ALA A 85 -21.45 -13.69 4.26
C ALA A 85 -22.79 -13.21 3.68
N ASP A 86 -23.16 -11.97 3.97
CA ASP A 86 -24.35 -11.28 3.49
C ASP A 86 -24.09 -10.37 2.29
N LEU A 87 -22.90 -10.50 1.65
CA LEU A 87 -22.54 -9.69 0.50
C LEU A 87 -23.55 -9.86 -0.63
N SER A 88 -24.12 -8.75 -1.05
CA SER A 88 -24.98 -8.66 -2.23
C SER A 88 -24.50 -7.51 -3.10
N LEU A 89 -24.01 -7.81 -4.27
CA LEU A 89 -23.51 -6.84 -5.25
C LEU A 89 -24.44 -6.78 -6.45
N THR A 90 -24.62 -5.58 -7.00
CA THR A 90 -25.23 -5.38 -8.31
C THR A 90 -24.23 -5.71 -9.43
N GLU A 91 -24.70 -5.79 -10.66
CA GLU A 91 -23.83 -6.05 -11.83
C GLU A 91 -22.75 -4.97 -12.02
N GLU A 92 -22.98 -3.76 -11.51
CA GLU A 92 -22.09 -2.62 -11.64
C GLU A 92 -21.07 -2.53 -10.47
N GLN A 93 -21.31 -3.27 -9.38
CA GLN A 93 -20.46 -3.25 -8.20
C GLN A 93 -19.37 -4.32 -8.26
N ARG A 94 -18.26 -4.04 -7.63
CA ARG A 94 -17.13 -4.97 -7.49
C ARG A 94 -16.61 -4.93 -6.06
N LEU A 95 -16.19 -6.09 -5.56
CA LEU A 95 -15.47 -6.19 -4.31
C LEU A 95 -13.96 -6.07 -4.58
N GLU A 96 -13.31 -5.26 -3.79
CA GLU A 96 -11.86 -5.06 -3.85
C GLU A 96 -11.28 -5.03 -2.44
N VAL A 97 -10.05 -5.47 -2.29
CA VAL A 97 -9.24 -5.13 -1.11
C VAL A 97 -8.40 -3.91 -1.46
N ARG A 98 -8.56 -2.86 -0.68
CA ARG A 98 -7.74 -1.65 -0.82
C ARG A 98 -6.61 -1.68 0.18
N VAL A 99 -5.40 -1.41 -0.32
CA VAL A 99 -4.17 -1.37 0.47
C VAL A 99 -3.51 -0.01 0.27
N ASP A 100 -3.44 0.78 1.34
CA ASP A 100 -2.73 2.05 1.33
C ASP A 100 -1.52 1.96 2.28
N LEU A 101 -0.35 1.82 1.70
CA LEU A 101 0.92 1.75 2.44
C LEU A 101 1.42 3.12 2.95
N GLY A 102 0.58 4.13 2.94
CA GLY A 102 0.96 5.52 3.26
C GLY A 102 1.38 6.29 2.02
N PHE A 103 0.81 5.96 0.86
CA PHE A 103 1.11 6.63 -0.39
C PHE A 103 0.71 8.10 -0.39
N GLU A 104 1.53 8.93 -1.01
CA GLU A 104 1.11 10.29 -1.38
C GLU A 104 0.34 10.30 -2.69
N GLU A 105 -0.70 11.13 -2.77
CA GLU A 105 -1.66 11.10 -3.88
C GLU A 105 -1.08 11.47 -5.25
N HIS A 106 0.03 12.19 -5.28
CA HIS A 106 0.47 12.87 -6.51
C HIS A 106 1.76 12.36 -7.12
N SER A 107 2.47 11.46 -6.45
CA SER A 107 3.77 10.98 -6.92
C SER A 107 3.73 9.49 -7.27
N VAL A 108 4.33 9.15 -8.41
CA VAL A 108 4.62 7.77 -8.79
C VAL A 108 6.13 7.67 -8.95
N GLY A 109 6.74 6.72 -8.27
CA GLY A 109 8.19 6.60 -8.16
C GLY A 109 8.75 7.31 -6.91
N PHE A 110 9.84 6.84 -6.40
CA PHE A 110 10.47 7.29 -5.15
C PHE A 110 9.53 7.24 -3.93
N HIS A 111 8.69 6.23 -3.90
CA HIS A 111 7.69 5.98 -2.88
C HIS A 111 7.70 4.53 -2.46
N ALA A 112 6.99 4.24 -1.36
CA ALA A 112 6.66 2.87 -1.02
C ALA A 112 6.00 2.18 -2.22
N GLU A 113 6.41 0.96 -2.47
CA GLU A 113 5.87 0.07 -3.48
C GLU A 113 5.70 -1.31 -2.88
N ALA A 114 4.85 -2.13 -3.46
CA ALA A 114 4.74 -3.50 -3.01
C ALA A 114 4.40 -4.46 -4.14
N LEU A 115 4.80 -5.71 -3.94
CA LEU A 115 4.39 -6.83 -4.76
C LEU A 115 3.47 -7.74 -3.93
N VAL A 116 2.28 -8.00 -4.45
CA VAL A 116 1.29 -8.85 -3.79
C VAL A 116 1.25 -10.22 -4.43
N ARG A 117 1.26 -11.24 -3.59
CA ARG A 117 1.15 -12.65 -3.98
C ARG A 117 0.01 -13.33 -3.23
N ASP A 118 -0.50 -14.42 -3.80
CA ASP A 118 -1.32 -15.36 -3.05
C ASP A 118 -0.46 -16.20 -2.09
N VAL A 119 -1.09 -17.03 -1.28
CA VAL A 119 -0.43 -17.92 -0.32
C VAL A 119 0.50 -18.97 -0.97
N ASN A 120 0.34 -19.22 -2.26
CA ASN A 120 1.15 -20.15 -3.03
C ASN A 120 2.35 -19.46 -3.70
N GLY A 121 2.46 -18.14 -3.58
CA GLY A 121 3.54 -17.33 -4.16
C GLY A 121 3.28 -16.85 -5.58
N LYS A 122 2.08 -17.08 -6.14
CA LYS A 122 1.71 -16.53 -7.44
C LYS A 122 1.51 -15.01 -7.32
N THR A 123 2.21 -14.26 -8.15
CA THR A 123 2.04 -12.81 -8.22
C THR A 123 0.63 -12.45 -8.67
N ILE A 124 -0.01 -11.60 -7.92
CA ILE A 124 -1.33 -11.05 -8.19
C ILE A 124 -1.22 -9.67 -8.82
N LYS A 125 -0.52 -8.75 -8.13
CA LYS A 125 -0.42 -7.36 -8.57
C LYS A 125 0.72 -6.62 -7.87
N ALA A 126 1.23 -5.57 -8.50
CA ALA A 126 2.04 -4.56 -7.84
C ALA A 126 1.15 -3.42 -7.31
N LEU A 127 1.52 -2.88 -6.16
CA LEU A 127 0.89 -1.71 -5.54
C LEU A 127 1.81 -0.50 -5.65
N ASN A 128 1.21 0.63 -5.94
CA ASN A 128 1.85 1.95 -5.98
C ASN A 128 0.80 3.03 -5.73
N PRO A 129 1.15 4.32 -5.62
CA PRO A 129 0.19 5.39 -5.33
C PRO A 129 -1.05 5.45 -6.24
N ARG A 130 -0.96 4.97 -7.46
CA ARG A 130 -2.08 4.95 -8.43
C ARG A 130 -2.74 3.58 -8.58
N SER A 131 -2.24 2.57 -7.90
CA SER A 131 -2.74 1.20 -8.01
C SER A 131 -2.78 0.56 -6.62
N ARG A 132 -3.83 0.88 -5.83
CA ARG A 132 -3.98 0.54 -4.41
C ARG A 132 -4.99 -0.57 -4.14
N TRP A 133 -5.50 -1.23 -5.15
CA TRP A 133 -6.56 -2.22 -5.03
C TRP A 133 -6.13 -3.60 -5.51
N LEU A 134 -6.68 -4.62 -4.90
CA LEU A 134 -6.46 -6.02 -5.25
C LEU A 134 -7.78 -6.66 -5.66
N PRO A 135 -7.80 -7.44 -6.74
CA PRO A 135 -8.98 -8.20 -7.11
C PRO A 135 -9.19 -9.34 -6.11
N VAL A 136 -10.43 -9.54 -5.69
CA VAL A 136 -10.83 -10.65 -4.84
C VAL A 136 -12.02 -11.39 -5.42
N GLY A 137 -12.18 -12.65 -5.01
CA GLY A 137 -13.41 -13.39 -5.29
C GLY A 137 -14.61 -12.72 -4.63
N GLN A 138 -15.78 -12.84 -5.24
CA GLN A 138 -17.01 -12.21 -4.76
C GLN A 138 -17.96 -13.25 -4.10
N THR A 139 -17.47 -14.46 -3.83
CA THR A 139 -18.28 -15.51 -3.21
C THR A 139 -18.40 -15.22 -1.71
N PRO A 140 -19.63 -15.01 -1.18
CA PRO A 140 -19.84 -14.78 0.23
C PRO A 140 -19.19 -15.86 1.10
N GLY A 141 -18.53 -15.44 2.18
CA GLY A 141 -17.83 -16.32 3.13
C GLY A 141 -16.50 -16.89 2.65
N SER A 142 -16.08 -16.61 1.40
CA SER A 142 -14.77 -17.07 0.94
C SER A 142 -13.62 -16.34 1.65
N ALA A 143 -12.51 -17.05 1.86
CA ALA A 143 -11.31 -16.47 2.46
C ALA A 143 -10.63 -15.46 1.53
N ILE A 144 -10.05 -14.45 2.15
CA ILE A 144 -9.19 -13.45 1.52
C ILE A 144 -7.81 -13.57 2.18
N ASP A 145 -6.82 -14.02 1.42
CA ASP A 145 -5.46 -14.21 1.91
C ASP A 145 -4.45 -13.67 0.90
N PHE A 146 -3.68 -12.69 1.33
CA PHE A 146 -2.60 -12.12 0.53
C PHE A 146 -1.30 -12.00 1.34
N VAL A 147 -0.21 -12.06 0.62
CA VAL A 147 1.12 -11.76 1.13
C VAL A 147 1.67 -10.58 0.34
N VAL A 148 2.04 -9.54 1.07
CA VAL A 148 2.51 -8.26 0.52
C VAL A 148 3.98 -8.10 0.88
N GLU A 149 4.83 -8.01 -0.13
CA GLU A 149 6.24 -7.64 -0.01
C GLU A 149 6.36 -6.15 -0.30
N ALA A 150 6.55 -5.35 0.74
CA ALA A 150 6.53 -3.90 0.67
C ALA A 150 7.93 -3.32 0.86
N ALA A 151 8.36 -2.49 -0.07
CA ALA A 151 9.62 -1.75 -0.01
C ALA A 151 9.35 -0.33 0.51
N ALA A 152 10.00 0.04 1.60
CA ALA A 152 9.91 1.38 2.19
C ALA A 152 10.89 2.33 1.50
N ASN A 153 10.66 2.60 0.20
CA ASN A 153 11.48 3.53 -0.55
C ASN A 153 11.23 4.96 -0.07
N PRO A 154 12.24 5.71 0.40
CA PRO A 154 12.04 7.07 0.87
C PRO A 154 11.67 8.03 -0.27
N LEU A 155 10.86 9.04 0.05
CA LEU A 155 10.55 10.13 -0.86
C LEU A 155 11.75 11.08 -0.95
N ILE A 156 12.66 10.83 -1.88
CA ILE A 156 13.90 11.59 -2.02
C ILE A 156 13.76 12.88 -2.84
N LEU A 157 12.63 13.08 -3.53
CA LEU A 157 12.39 14.26 -4.37
C LEU A 157 12.27 15.57 -3.59
N GLY A 158 11.97 15.50 -2.29
CA GLY A 158 11.88 16.67 -1.41
C GLY A 158 13.19 17.07 -0.75
N VAL A 159 14.27 16.35 -0.97
CA VAL A 159 15.57 16.57 -0.31
C VAL A 159 16.53 17.25 -1.28
N PRO A 160 16.77 18.56 -1.16
CA PRO A 160 17.79 19.23 -1.98
C PRO A 160 19.21 19.06 -1.38
N PRO A 161 20.23 18.97 -2.25
CA PRO A 161 20.14 18.63 -3.65
C PRO A 161 19.84 17.15 -3.84
N PHE A 162 18.98 16.82 -4.78
CA PHE A 162 18.79 15.44 -5.20
C PHE A 162 20.14 14.85 -5.58
N GLN A 163 20.71 14.07 -4.71
CA GLN A 163 21.88 13.27 -5.00
C GLN A 163 21.43 11.82 -4.96
N PRO A 164 21.58 11.07 -6.05
CA PRO A 164 21.45 9.63 -5.99
C PRO A 164 22.51 9.14 -5.02
N THR A 165 22.10 8.81 -3.82
CA THR A 165 22.98 8.19 -2.83
C THR A 165 23.22 6.77 -3.31
N LEU A 166 24.44 6.50 -3.73
CA LEU A 166 24.85 5.17 -4.18
C LEU A 166 24.55 4.08 -3.15
N ASN A 167 24.37 4.41 -1.88
CA ASN A 167 24.19 3.48 -0.79
C ASN A 167 23.07 3.86 0.19
N GLY A 168 22.29 4.89 -0.04
CA GLY A 168 21.23 5.29 0.90
C GLY A 168 21.72 5.75 2.29
N ASP A 169 22.99 5.60 2.59
CA ASP A 169 23.59 5.64 3.92
C ASP A 169 23.35 6.95 4.68
N LYS A 170 23.29 8.08 3.98
CA LYS A 170 23.04 9.38 4.62
C LYS A 170 21.57 9.69 4.86
N LEU A 171 20.68 9.08 4.10
CA LEU A 171 19.24 9.21 4.25
C LEU A 171 18.67 8.22 5.26
N THR A 172 19.25 7.03 5.36
CA THR A 172 18.83 6.01 6.33
C THR A 172 19.02 6.44 7.77
N ALA A 173 20.05 7.22 8.07
CA ALA A 173 20.31 7.68 9.43
C ALA A 173 19.30 8.73 9.95
N SER A 174 18.51 9.35 9.09
CA SER A 174 17.58 10.43 9.46
C SER A 174 16.10 10.09 9.24
N LEU A 175 15.79 8.93 8.68
CA LEU A 175 14.43 8.55 8.25
C LEU A 175 14.00 7.26 8.96
N GLU A 176 13.69 7.35 10.23
CA GLU A 176 13.03 6.28 10.96
C GLU A 176 11.55 6.27 10.59
N GLU A 177 11.03 5.10 10.23
CA GLU A 177 9.60 4.81 10.02
C GLU A 177 8.83 5.83 9.15
N LEU A 178 8.95 5.70 7.83
CA LEU A 178 8.48 6.69 6.85
C LEU A 178 6.99 6.62 6.53
N TYR A 179 6.36 5.47 6.69
CA TYR A 179 5.04 5.23 6.13
C TYR A 179 4.04 4.76 7.18
N HIS A 180 2.81 5.24 7.05
CA HIS A 180 1.66 4.76 7.79
C HIS A 180 0.79 3.87 6.91
N PHE A 181 0.52 2.68 7.36
CA PHE A 181 -0.46 1.82 6.72
C PHE A 181 -1.85 2.37 7.03
N ARG A 182 -2.53 2.89 6.03
CA ARG A 182 -3.83 3.54 6.21
C ARG A 182 -4.96 2.56 6.00
N GLN A 183 -6.02 2.76 6.77
CA GLN A 183 -7.30 2.14 6.48
C GLN A 183 -7.90 2.86 5.26
N ALA A 184 -8.23 2.11 4.23
CA ALA A 184 -8.86 2.64 3.03
C ALA A 184 -10.38 2.60 3.16
#